data_e409309e9c4284926bf3c2bbb670c174
#
_entry.id   e409309e9c4284926bf3c2bbb670c174
#
_cell.length_a   1.000
_cell.length_b   1.000
_cell.length_c   1.000
_cell.angle_alpha   90.00
_cell.angle_beta   90.00
_cell.angle_gamma   90.00
#
_symmetry.space_group_name_H-M   'P 1'
#
loop_
_entity.id
_entity.type
_entity.pdbx_description
1 polymer ?
#
loop_
_entity_poly.entity_id
_entity_poly.type
_entity_poly.pdbx_seq_one_letter_code
_entity_poly.pdbx_strand_id
1 'polypeptide(L)'
;MQGNDKVIKHLNKILSNELRAINQYFLHSRMLSDWGLDKFAQYEYGESMDEMKHADVLIQRILFLEGLPNMSYLGNVYLSLIHI
;
A
#
# COMPACT_ATOMS: atom_id res chain seq x y z
N MET A 1 23.68 1.74 2.71
CA MET A 1 24.12 0.40 3.14
C MET A 1 23.54 -0.64 2.21
N GLN A 2 24.37 -1.47 1.63
CA GLN A 2 23.92 -2.47 0.69
C GLN A 2 23.38 -3.69 1.44
N GLY A 3 22.14 -4.09 1.12
CA GLY A 3 21.49 -5.20 1.77
C GLY A 3 21.62 -6.51 0.99
N ASN A 4 21.22 -7.58 1.63
CA ASN A 4 21.15 -8.90 1.04
C ASN A 4 19.92 -8.98 0.13
N ASP A 5 20.06 -9.57 -1.05
CA ASP A 5 18.97 -9.71 -2.01
C ASP A 5 17.76 -10.46 -1.44
N LYS A 6 18.01 -11.47 -0.60
CA LYS A 6 16.93 -12.22 0.04
C LYS A 6 16.13 -11.35 1.01
N VAL A 7 16.80 -10.47 1.76
CA VAL A 7 16.15 -9.55 2.68
C VAL A 7 15.30 -8.54 1.90
N ILE A 8 15.88 -7.99 0.83
CA ILE A 8 15.17 -7.03 -0.03
C ILE A 8 13.94 -7.67 -0.67
N LYS A 9 14.08 -8.90 -1.16
CA LYS A 9 12.95 -9.67 -1.70
C LYS A 9 11.85 -9.89 -0.68
N HIS A 10 12.24 -10.24 0.56
CA HIS A 10 11.28 -10.46 1.64
C HIS A 10 10.55 -9.16 1.99
N LEU A 11 11.28 -8.06 2.11
CA LEU A 11 10.68 -6.74 2.38
C LEU A 11 9.72 -6.33 1.27
N ASN A 12 10.08 -6.59 0.01
CA ASN A 12 9.20 -6.30 -1.12
C ASN A 12 7.94 -7.17 -1.11
N LYS A 13 8.04 -8.40 -0.63
CA LYS A 13 6.87 -9.27 -0.47
C LYS A 13 5.92 -8.72 0.58
N ILE A 14 6.45 -8.29 1.72
CA ILE A 14 5.64 -7.66 2.77
C ILE A 14 5.03 -6.37 2.23
N LEU A 15 5.80 -5.54 1.53
CA LEU A 15 5.31 -4.31 0.92
C LEU A 15 4.14 -4.59 -0.03
N SER A 16 4.24 -5.60 -0.86
CA SER A 16 3.16 -6.00 -1.77
C SER A 16 1.86 -6.32 -1.01
N ASN A 17 1.98 -7.02 0.12
CA ASN A 17 0.82 -7.34 0.95
C ASN A 17 0.20 -6.08 1.57
N GLU A 18 1.05 -5.14 2.03
CA GLU A 18 0.57 -3.87 2.60
C GLU A 18 -0.13 -3.01 1.54
N LEU A 19 0.43 -2.95 0.32
CA LEU A 19 -0.17 -2.19 -0.78
C LEU A 19 -1.53 -2.79 -1.18
N ARG A 20 -1.63 -4.11 -1.16
CA ARG A 20 -2.89 -4.81 -1.43
C ARG A 20 -3.94 -4.45 -0.39
N ALA A 21 -3.55 -4.43 0.89
CA ALA A 21 -4.44 -4.07 1.99
C ALA A 21 -4.90 -2.62 1.87
N ILE A 22 -3.99 -1.68 1.55
CA ILE A 22 -4.32 -0.27 1.32
C ILE A 22 -5.42 -0.15 0.26
N ASN A 23 -5.21 -0.81 -0.88
CA ASN A 23 -6.14 -0.75 -2.00
C ASN A 23 -7.51 -1.32 -1.61
N GLN A 24 -7.53 -2.42 -0.90
CA GLN A 24 -8.75 -3.09 -0.47
C GLN A 24 -9.54 -2.26 0.53
N TYR A 25 -8.88 -1.72 1.55
CA TYR A 25 -9.54 -0.85 2.53
C TYR A 25 -10.06 0.43 1.90
N PHE A 26 -9.29 1.01 0.99
CA PHE A 26 -9.69 2.24 0.29
C PHE A 26 -10.94 1.99 -0.55
N LEU A 27 -10.95 0.92 -1.33
CA LEU A 27 -12.12 0.55 -2.15
C LEU A 27 -13.35 0.31 -1.27
N HIS A 28 -13.19 -0.44 -0.18
CA HIS A 28 -14.29 -0.71 0.74
C HIS A 28 -14.82 0.60 1.35
N SER A 29 -13.95 1.54 1.69
CA SER A 29 -14.38 2.82 2.25
C SER A 29 -15.27 3.58 1.27
N ARG A 30 -14.91 3.58 -0.02
CA ARG A 30 -15.69 4.25 -1.06
C ARG A 30 -17.03 3.56 -1.29
N MET A 31 -17.05 2.23 -1.30
CA MET A 31 -18.30 1.47 -1.46
C MET A 31 -19.25 1.71 -0.28
N LEU A 32 -18.70 1.69 0.95
CA LEU A 32 -19.50 1.95 2.15
C LEU A 32 -20.05 3.37 2.19
N SER A 33 -19.26 4.33 1.76
CA SER A 33 -19.68 5.72 1.65
C SER A 33 -20.83 5.87 0.63
N ASP A 34 -20.71 5.19 -0.50
CA ASP A 34 -21.74 5.19 -1.54
C ASP A 34 -23.06 4.61 -1.02
N TRP A 35 -22.98 3.64 -0.12
CA TRP A 35 -24.17 3.03 0.50
C TRP A 35 -24.69 3.79 1.71
N GLY A 36 -24.10 4.95 2.04
CA GLY A 36 -24.53 5.78 3.15
C GLY A 36 -24.06 5.29 4.52
N LEU A 37 -23.12 4.35 4.58
CA LEU A 37 -22.58 3.79 5.81
C LEU A 37 -21.32 4.55 6.24
N ASP A 38 -21.48 5.82 6.58
CA ASP A 38 -20.36 6.77 6.77
C ASP A 38 -19.40 6.36 7.88
N LYS A 39 -19.89 5.83 9.00
CA LYS A 39 -19.02 5.43 10.10
C LYS A 39 -18.14 4.26 9.71
N PHE A 40 -18.69 3.28 9.00
CA PHE A 40 -17.91 2.14 8.51
C PHE A 40 -16.92 2.60 7.43
N ALA A 41 -17.35 3.52 6.58
CA ALA A 41 -16.48 4.10 5.55
C ALA A 41 -15.27 4.79 6.17
N GLN A 42 -15.47 5.57 7.22
CA GLN A 42 -14.40 6.27 7.94
C GLN A 42 -13.44 5.28 8.60
N TYR A 43 -13.96 4.20 9.17
CA TYR A 43 -13.13 3.17 9.78
C TYR A 43 -12.22 2.51 8.74
N GLU A 44 -12.78 2.11 7.61
CA GLU A 44 -12.02 1.47 6.53
C GLU A 44 -10.98 2.42 5.92
N TYR A 45 -11.34 3.70 5.78
CA TYR A 45 -10.41 4.72 5.34
C TYR A 45 -9.23 4.86 6.31
N GLY A 46 -9.52 4.89 7.61
CA GLY A 46 -8.48 4.95 8.64
C GLY A 46 -7.53 3.77 8.59
N GLU A 47 -8.06 2.56 8.37
CA GLU A 47 -7.24 1.37 8.20
C GLU A 47 -6.33 1.48 6.99
N SER A 48 -6.83 2.03 5.88
CA SER A 48 -6.03 2.27 4.68
C SER A 48 -4.87 3.22 4.97
N MET A 49 -5.13 4.28 5.72
CA MET A 49 -4.09 5.25 6.08
C MET A 49 -3.04 4.65 7.01
N ASP A 50 -3.44 3.79 7.95
CA ASP A 50 -2.51 3.10 8.84
C ASP A 50 -1.60 2.15 8.05
N GLU A 51 -2.16 1.41 7.11
CA GLU A 51 -1.38 0.52 6.24
C GLU A 51 -0.42 1.31 5.35
N MET A 52 -0.82 2.52 4.93
CA MET A 52 0.05 3.41 4.15
C MET A 52 1.29 3.82 4.95
N LYS A 53 1.14 4.06 6.26
CA LYS A 53 2.28 4.34 7.15
C LYS A 53 3.22 3.14 7.23
N HIS A 54 2.68 1.92 7.31
CA HIS A 54 3.48 0.70 7.30
C HIS A 54 4.25 0.56 5.98
N ALA A 55 3.59 0.80 4.85
CA ALA A 55 4.21 0.75 3.54
C ALA A 55 5.35 1.77 3.43
N ASP A 56 5.16 2.97 3.96
CA ASP A 56 6.18 4.02 3.94
C ASP A 56 7.44 3.57 4.67
N VAL A 57 7.29 2.97 5.86
CA VAL A 57 8.43 2.44 6.63
C VAL A 57 9.17 1.36 5.84
N LEU A 58 8.42 0.46 5.19
CA LEU A 58 9.01 -0.61 4.37
C LEU A 58 9.79 -0.05 3.18
N ILE A 59 9.22 0.94 2.50
CA ILE A 59 9.86 1.60 1.36
C ILE A 59 11.17 2.25 1.81
N GLN A 60 11.15 2.98 2.92
CA GLN A 60 12.34 3.62 3.46
C GLN A 60 13.42 2.59 3.79
N ARG A 61 13.03 1.46 4.36
CA ARG A 61 13.97 0.39 4.71
C ARG A 61 14.59 -0.24 3.46
N ILE A 62 13.78 -0.49 2.44
CA ILE A 62 14.26 -1.06 1.17
C ILE A 62 15.26 -0.10 0.53
N LEU A 63 14.96 1.19 0.49
CA LEU A 63 15.85 2.20 -0.07
C LEU A 63 17.13 2.34 0.74
N PHE A 64 17.05 2.26 2.07
CA PHE A 64 18.21 2.27 2.95
C PHE A 64 19.17 1.12 2.62
N LEU A 65 18.63 -0.04 2.27
CA LEU A 65 19.42 -1.21 1.88
C LEU A 65 19.84 -1.19 0.41
N GLU A 66 19.67 -0.06 -0.26
CA GLU A 66 20.01 0.16 -1.68
C GLU A 66 19.22 -0.78 -2.61
N GLY A 67 18.05 -1.23 -2.16
CA GLY A 67 17.13 -1.98 -2.96
C GLY A 67 16.18 -1.08 -3.73
N LEU A 68 15.35 -1.68 -4.58
CA LEU A 68 14.31 -0.97 -5.32
C LEU A 68 12.95 -1.45 -4.81
N PRO A 69 12.11 -0.55 -4.23
CA PRO A 69 10.77 -0.94 -3.81
C PRO A 69 9.92 -1.35 -5.00
N ASN A 70 9.23 -2.49 -4.86
CA ASN A 70 8.35 -3.00 -5.90
C ASN A 70 6.93 -2.52 -5.66
N MET A 71 6.52 -1.53 -6.43
CA MET A 71 5.19 -0.91 -6.36
C MET A 71 4.23 -1.43 -7.42
N SER A 72 4.59 -2.50 -8.12
CA SER A 72 3.85 -2.96 -9.31
C SER A 72 2.38 -3.29 -9.02
N TYR A 73 2.08 -3.80 -7.85
CA TYR A 73 0.71 -4.13 -7.49
C TYR A 73 -0.20 -2.89 -7.48
N LEU A 74 0.27 -1.81 -6.85
CA LEU A 74 -0.45 -0.54 -6.81
C LEU A 74 -0.27 0.24 -8.11
N GLY A 75 0.87 0.07 -8.77
CA GLY A 75 1.27 0.82 -9.94
C GLY A 75 0.26 0.77 -11.07
N ASN A 76 -0.28 -0.39 -11.37
CA ASN A 76 -1.24 -0.55 -12.47
C ASN A 76 -2.55 0.20 -12.19
N VAL A 77 -3.06 0.11 -10.98
CA VAL A 77 -4.26 0.82 -10.56
C VAL A 77 -4.01 2.33 -10.54
N TYR A 78 -2.86 2.73 -10.02
CA TYR A 78 -2.48 4.13 -9.89
C TYR A 78 -2.31 4.78 -11.25
N LEU A 79 -1.61 4.11 -12.17
CA LEU A 79 -1.41 4.60 -13.53
C LEU A 79 -2.75 4.72 -14.27
N SER A 80 -3.65 3.78 -14.05
CA SER A 80 -4.98 3.81 -14.63
C SER A 80 -5.76 5.04 -14.20
N LEU A 81 -5.64 5.44 -12.93
CA LEU A 81 -6.28 6.64 -12.38
C LEU A 81 -5.65 7.93 -12.91
N ILE A 82 -4.34 7.93 -13.11
CA ILE A 82 -3.61 9.11 -13.60
C ILE A 82 -3.91 9.37 -15.07
N HIS A 83 -4.13 8.34 -15.86
CA HIS A 83 -4.38 8.46 -17.29
C HIS A 83 -5.83 8.72 -17.64
N ILE A 84 -6.68 8.82 -16.66
CA ILE A 84 -8.06 9.28 -16.83
C ILE A 84 -8.11 10.80 -16.68
#